data_08b21f3f21848ba167543f2f8c6ba99c
#
_entry.id   08b21f3f21848ba167543f2f8c6ba99c
#
_cell.length_a   1.000
_cell.length_b   1.000
_cell.length_c   1.000
_cell.angle_alpha   90.00
_cell.angle_beta   90.00
_cell.angle_gamma   90.00
#
_symmetry.space_group_name_H-M   'P 1'
#
loop_
_entity.id
_entity.type
_entity.pdbx_description
1 polymer ?
#
loop_
_entity_poly.entity_id
_entity_poly.type
_entity_poly.pdbx_seq_one_letter_code
_entity_poly.pdbx_strand_id
1 'polypeptide(L)'
;MKSGRTTAVLWRRLDRPGHETARLQRAGTGWELDGAAVFFHRKEPCSLTYRIGCDSNWRTRSVEVAGWLGKKTIRVEAKVGRAGVWKVGGDEVSRIEGCVDVDLNFSPSTNLLPIRRLKIAVGEEREVRAAWLEFPTFRFEPLEQSYRRLSRNRYRYRSAGGKFETDLEVDGDGFPTRYPGFWERVE
;
A
#
# COMPACT_ATOMS: atom_id res chain seq x y z
N MET A 1 6.91 16.12 -24.95
CA MET A 1 6.84 15.09 -23.88
C MET A 1 5.36 14.78 -23.61
N LYS A 2 4.88 13.55 -23.87
CA LYS A 2 3.49 13.19 -23.51
C LYS A 2 3.38 13.20 -21.99
N SER A 3 2.56 14.08 -21.42
CA SER A 3 2.22 14.07 -19.99
C SER A 3 1.73 12.67 -19.64
N GLY A 4 2.48 11.95 -18.82
CA GLY A 4 2.06 10.65 -18.31
C GLY A 4 0.76 10.81 -17.54
N ARG A 5 -0.17 9.88 -17.72
CA ARG A 5 -1.45 9.85 -16.97
C ARG A 5 -1.13 9.87 -15.46
N THR A 6 -1.65 10.89 -14.78
CA THR A 6 -1.64 11.02 -13.33
C THR A 6 -3.04 10.74 -12.83
N THR A 7 -3.16 9.87 -11.84
CA THR A 7 -4.44 9.58 -11.17
C THR A 7 -4.32 9.96 -9.71
N ALA A 8 -5.27 10.73 -9.20
CA ALA A 8 -5.37 11.11 -7.79
C ALA A 8 -6.71 10.66 -7.21
N VAL A 9 -6.70 10.30 -5.94
CA VAL A 9 -7.87 9.79 -5.21
C VAL A 9 -7.89 10.37 -3.80
N LEU A 10 -9.10 10.45 -3.23
CA LEU A 10 -9.33 10.83 -1.83
C LEU A 10 -10.22 9.76 -1.20
N TRP A 11 -9.86 9.31 0.00
CA TRP A 11 -10.66 8.39 0.79
C TRP A 11 -11.05 9.00 2.13
N ARG A 12 -12.25 8.63 2.57
CA ARG A 12 -12.71 8.77 3.94
C ARG A 12 -12.43 7.47 4.68
N ARG A 13 -11.92 7.57 5.87
CA ARG A 13 -11.74 6.44 6.78
C ARG A 13 -13.07 6.12 7.48
N LEU A 14 -13.41 4.85 7.63
CA LEU A 14 -14.70 4.41 8.20
C LEU A 14 -14.57 3.91 9.64
N ASP A 15 -13.41 3.33 10.01
CA ASP A 15 -13.16 2.78 11.35
C ASP A 15 -12.81 3.85 12.39
N ARG A 16 -12.47 5.06 11.96
CA ARG A 16 -12.13 6.21 12.80
C ARG A 16 -12.15 7.51 11.98
N PRO A 17 -12.24 8.70 12.64
CA PRO A 17 -12.14 9.96 11.91
C PRO A 17 -10.82 10.10 11.18
N GLY A 18 -10.88 10.36 9.89
CA GLY A 18 -9.69 10.57 9.06
C GLY A 18 -9.95 10.49 7.58
N HIS A 19 -8.95 10.95 6.83
CA HIS A 19 -8.94 10.94 5.37
C HIS A 19 -7.54 10.58 4.89
N GLU A 20 -7.48 10.13 3.64
CA GLU A 20 -6.22 9.92 2.92
C GLU A 20 -6.37 10.35 1.46
N THR A 21 -5.34 10.99 0.94
CA THR A 21 -5.20 11.22 -0.50
C THR A 21 -4.00 10.46 -1.03
N ALA A 22 -4.11 9.93 -2.25
CA ALA A 22 -2.99 9.32 -2.94
C ALA A 22 -2.96 9.75 -4.40
N ARG A 23 -1.77 9.73 -4.97
CA ARG A 23 -1.50 10.03 -6.36
C ARG A 23 -0.57 8.99 -6.96
N LEU A 24 -0.92 8.51 -8.15
CA LEU A 24 -0.11 7.61 -8.94
C LEU A 24 0.36 8.34 -10.20
N GLN A 25 1.66 8.29 -10.46
CA GLN A 25 2.26 8.90 -11.63
C GLN A 25 3.42 8.08 -12.19
N ARG A 26 3.77 8.35 -13.45
CA ARG A 26 4.99 7.80 -14.04
C ARG A 26 6.22 8.50 -13.45
N ALA A 27 7.25 7.72 -13.11
CA ALA A 27 8.53 8.20 -12.63
C ALA A 27 9.66 7.48 -13.35
N GLY A 28 10.29 8.15 -14.31
CA GLY A 28 11.28 7.53 -15.19
C GLY A 28 10.69 6.35 -15.96
N THR A 29 11.29 5.15 -15.82
CA THR A 29 10.80 3.91 -16.43
C THR A 29 9.76 3.18 -15.56
N GLY A 30 9.56 3.63 -14.30
CA GLY A 30 8.69 2.99 -13.33
C GLY A 30 7.48 3.85 -12.94
N TRP A 31 7.06 3.71 -11.69
CA TRP A 31 5.89 4.34 -11.11
C TRP A 31 6.21 4.91 -9.74
N GLU A 32 5.57 6.00 -9.40
CA GLU A 32 5.57 6.57 -8.06
C GLU A 32 4.14 6.66 -7.54
N LEU A 33 3.94 6.15 -6.33
CA LEU A 33 2.71 6.27 -5.55
C LEU A 33 3.04 7.10 -4.32
N ASP A 34 2.46 8.29 -4.23
CA ASP A 34 2.64 9.19 -3.09
C ASP A 34 1.28 9.54 -2.48
N GLY A 35 1.26 9.86 -1.19
CA GLY A 35 0.03 10.23 -0.51
C GLY A 35 0.24 10.80 0.88
N ALA A 36 -0.90 11.20 1.47
CA ALA A 36 -0.96 11.75 2.82
C ALA A 36 -2.22 11.24 3.54
N ALA A 37 -2.04 10.73 4.77
CA ALA A 37 -3.10 10.24 5.63
C ALA A 37 -3.16 11.07 6.92
N VAL A 38 -4.36 11.54 7.28
CA VAL A 38 -4.62 12.26 8.53
C VAL A 38 -5.77 11.59 9.24
N PHE A 39 -5.55 11.09 10.46
CA PHE A 39 -6.57 10.36 11.22
C PHE A 39 -6.28 10.35 12.73
N PHE A 40 -7.23 9.91 13.53
CA PHE A 40 -7.02 9.67 14.95
C PHE A 40 -6.62 8.22 15.23
N HIS A 41 -5.68 8.02 16.16
CA HIS A 41 -5.36 6.73 16.74
C HIS A 41 -5.37 6.84 18.26
N ARG A 42 -6.27 6.10 18.96
CA ARG A 42 -6.40 6.13 20.43
C ARG A 42 -6.41 7.55 21.01
N LYS A 43 -7.21 8.45 20.42
CA LYS A 43 -7.35 9.87 20.78
C LYS A 43 -6.14 10.76 20.45
N GLU A 44 -5.10 10.23 19.83
CA GLU A 44 -3.96 11.00 19.33
C GLU A 44 -4.12 11.30 17.85
N PRO A 45 -3.93 12.55 17.42
CA PRO A 45 -3.92 12.86 15.99
C PRO A 45 -2.67 12.27 15.33
N CYS A 46 -2.82 11.82 14.09
CA CYS A 46 -1.77 11.26 13.28
C CYS A 46 -1.76 11.95 11.92
N SER A 47 -0.59 12.33 11.46
CA SER A 47 -0.37 12.86 10.10
C SER A 47 0.85 12.18 9.49
N LEU A 48 0.64 11.47 8.39
CA LEU A 48 1.67 10.72 7.70
C LEU A 48 1.66 11.08 6.22
N THR A 49 2.82 11.25 5.65
CA THR A 49 3.04 11.28 4.21
C THR A 49 3.84 10.05 3.81
N TYR A 50 3.64 9.58 2.59
CA TYR A 50 4.41 8.46 2.07
C TYR A 50 4.74 8.65 0.58
N ARG A 51 5.84 8.00 0.17
CA ARG A 51 6.24 7.88 -1.23
C ARG A 51 6.78 6.49 -1.47
N ILE A 52 6.25 5.82 -2.49
CA ILE A 52 6.64 4.47 -2.90
C ILE A 52 7.08 4.52 -4.34
N GLY A 53 8.35 4.19 -4.60
CA GLY A 53 8.88 4.01 -5.94
C GLY A 53 8.78 2.56 -6.37
N CYS A 54 8.25 2.31 -7.58
CA CYS A 54 8.19 0.98 -8.19
C CYS A 54 8.92 0.97 -9.55
N ASP A 55 9.42 -0.19 -9.93
CA ASP A 55 9.95 -0.40 -11.29
C ASP A 55 8.82 -0.54 -12.33
N SER A 56 9.18 -0.76 -13.59
CA SER A 56 8.23 -0.95 -14.70
C SER A 56 7.32 -2.17 -14.53
N ASN A 57 7.70 -3.14 -13.68
CA ASN A 57 6.96 -4.35 -13.37
C ASN A 57 6.18 -4.24 -12.05
N TRP A 58 6.02 -3.03 -11.51
CA TRP A 58 5.31 -2.75 -10.25
C TRP A 58 5.95 -3.34 -8.98
N ARG A 59 7.21 -3.75 -9.03
CA ARG A 59 7.94 -4.20 -7.85
C ARG A 59 8.40 -3.00 -7.06
N THR A 60 8.17 -2.99 -5.76
CA THR A 60 8.65 -1.94 -4.86
C THR A 60 10.17 -1.80 -4.93
N ARG A 61 10.68 -0.57 -5.01
CA ARG A 61 12.10 -0.22 -5.03
C ARG A 61 12.50 0.74 -3.93
N SER A 62 11.58 1.60 -3.51
CA SER A 62 11.80 2.49 -2.36
C SER A 62 10.50 2.74 -1.62
N VAL A 63 10.62 2.99 -0.33
CA VAL A 63 9.50 3.37 0.54
C VAL A 63 10.01 4.48 1.46
N GLU A 64 9.30 5.58 1.50
CA GLU A 64 9.52 6.68 2.43
C GLU A 64 8.21 6.94 3.15
N VAL A 65 8.24 6.99 4.49
CA VAL A 65 7.11 7.42 5.32
C VAL A 65 7.62 8.43 6.33
N ALA A 66 6.96 9.58 6.40
CA ALA A 66 7.32 10.64 7.32
C ALA A 66 6.07 11.26 7.94
N GLY A 67 6.22 11.84 9.13
CA GLY A 67 5.13 12.53 9.81
C GLY A 67 5.19 12.37 11.32
N TRP A 68 4.03 12.23 11.94
CA TRP A 68 3.94 12.13 13.41
C TRP A 68 2.67 11.41 13.87
N LEU A 69 2.73 10.83 15.07
CA LEU A 69 1.62 10.24 15.82
C LEU A 69 1.68 10.81 17.25
N GLY A 70 0.72 11.63 17.62
CA GLY A 70 0.76 12.36 18.86
C GLY A 70 2.05 13.21 18.96
N LYS A 71 2.88 12.92 19.94
CA LYS A 71 4.19 13.58 20.13
C LYS A 71 5.35 12.87 19.43
N LYS A 72 5.11 11.66 18.86
CA LYS A 72 6.17 10.86 18.26
C LYS A 72 6.37 11.26 16.79
N THR A 73 7.58 11.71 16.44
CA THR A 73 8.01 11.89 15.04
C THR A 73 8.25 10.52 14.40
N ILE A 74 7.78 10.36 13.17
CA ILE A 74 7.91 9.14 12.38
C ILE A 74 8.77 9.45 11.15
N ARG A 75 9.77 8.62 10.93
CA ARG A 75 10.57 8.60 9.70
C ARG A 75 10.98 7.16 9.41
N VAL A 76 10.58 6.64 8.27
CA VAL A 76 10.91 5.32 7.77
C VAL A 76 11.41 5.46 6.35
N GLU A 77 12.58 4.91 6.07
CA GLU A 77 13.15 4.84 4.73
C GLU A 77 13.56 3.41 4.44
N ALA A 78 13.08 2.86 3.32
CA ALA A 78 13.49 1.55 2.85
C ALA A 78 13.87 1.59 1.37
N LYS A 79 14.85 0.77 0.99
CA LYS A 79 15.29 0.57 -0.40
C LYS A 79 15.36 -0.92 -0.69
N VAL A 80 14.97 -1.30 -1.91
CA VAL A 80 14.98 -2.70 -2.35
C VAL A 80 15.98 -2.84 -3.50
N GLY A 81 17.02 -3.61 -3.28
CA GLY A 81 18.03 -3.91 -4.28
C GLY A 81 17.50 -4.81 -5.42
N ARG A 82 18.30 -4.97 -6.48
CA ARG A 82 17.92 -5.81 -7.64
C ARG A 82 17.69 -7.28 -7.25
N ALA A 83 18.41 -7.78 -6.26
CA ALA A 83 18.26 -9.14 -5.73
C ALA A 83 17.05 -9.31 -4.79
N GLY A 84 16.24 -8.26 -4.55
CA GLY A 84 15.10 -8.32 -3.63
C GLY A 84 15.47 -8.15 -2.15
N VAL A 85 16.71 -7.74 -1.87
CA VAL A 85 17.19 -7.45 -0.51
C VAL A 85 16.65 -6.10 -0.05
N TRP A 86 15.97 -6.10 1.09
CA TRP A 86 15.41 -4.91 1.71
C TRP A 86 16.42 -4.29 2.70
N LYS A 87 16.65 -2.99 2.55
CA LYS A 87 17.43 -2.18 3.51
C LYS A 87 16.53 -1.12 4.13
N VAL A 88 16.43 -1.09 5.45
CA VAL A 88 15.63 -0.13 6.21
C VAL A 88 16.56 0.71 7.07
N GLY A 89 16.57 2.03 6.88
CA GLY A 89 17.53 2.91 7.55
C GLY A 89 19.00 2.63 7.20
N GLY A 90 19.26 1.89 6.12
CA GLY A 90 20.59 1.45 5.69
C GLY A 90 20.90 -0.02 6.02
N ASP A 91 20.24 -0.63 6.99
CA ASP A 91 20.49 -1.99 7.46
C ASP A 91 19.64 -3.02 6.71
N GLU A 92 20.20 -4.20 6.43
CA GLU A 92 19.46 -5.29 5.81
C GLU A 92 18.46 -5.92 6.79
N VAL A 93 17.25 -6.18 6.28
CA VAL A 93 16.16 -6.75 7.08
C VAL A 93 15.76 -8.10 6.50
N SER A 94 16.38 -9.17 6.96
CA SER A 94 16.22 -10.54 6.46
C SER A 94 14.77 -11.08 6.60
N ARG A 95 14.03 -10.66 7.63
CA ARG A 95 12.66 -11.14 7.87
C ARG A 95 11.67 -10.83 6.74
N ILE A 96 11.92 -9.78 5.96
CA ILE A 96 11.11 -9.39 4.79
C ILE A 96 11.81 -9.70 3.46
N GLU A 97 12.84 -10.51 3.48
CA GLU A 97 13.47 -11.03 2.27
C GLU A 97 12.45 -11.80 1.43
N GLY A 98 12.50 -11.61 0.11
CA GLY A 98 11.54 -12.20 -0.83
C GLY A 98 10.18 -11.47 -0.93
N CYS A 99 9.90 -10.48 -0.06
CA CYS A 99 8.74 -9.62 -0.24
C CYS A 99 8.92 -8.74 -1.48
N VAL A 100 7.88 -8.65 -2.31
CA VAL A 100 7.92 -7.90 -3.59
C VAL A 100 7.18 -6.58 -3.49
N ASP A 101 6.08 -6.57 -2.77
CA ASP A 101 5.22 -5.41 -2.58
C ASP A 101 5.37 -4.88 -1.16
N VAL A 102 5.23 -3.56 -0.99
CA VAL A 102 5.03 -2.97 0.34
C VAL A 102 3.54 -2.90 0.66
N ASP A 103 3.18 -3.12 1.92
CA ASP A 103 1.87 -2.85 2.47
C ASP A 103 2.00 -1.80 3.58
N LEU A 104 1.36 -0.64 3.41
CA LEU A 104 1.25 0.37 4.45
C LEU A 104 -0.05 0.15 5.21
N ASN A 105 0.00 -0.47 6.35
CA ASN A 105 -1.15 -0.84 7.18
C ASN A 105 -2.20 0.28 7.36
N PHE A 106 -1.76 1.53 7.34
CA PHE A 106 -2.60 2.70 7.52
C PHE A 106 -3.21 3.26 6.22
N SER A 107 -2.92 2.67 5.06
CA SER A 107 -3.29 3.17 3.73
C SER A 107 -3.96 2.09 2.88
N PRO A 108 -5.07 2.37 2.17
CA PRO A 108 -5.65 1.44 1.20
C PRO A 108 -4.90 1.45 -0.13
N SER A 109 -4.06 2.47 -0.39
CA SER A 109 -3.44 2.71 -1.70
C SER A 109 -2.50 1.60 -2.13
N THR A 110 -1.84 0.93 -1.18
CA THR A 110 -0.85 -0.11 -1.47
C THR A 110 -1.43 -1.41 -2.03
N ASN A 111 -2.75 -1.65 -1.88
CA ASN A 111 -3.45 -2.76 -2.55
C ASN A 111 -3.33 -2.70 -4.08
N LEU A 112 -3.16 -1.49 -4.64
CA LEU A 112 -2.94 -1.28 -6.07
C LEU A 112 -1.70 -2.03 -6.58
N LEU A 113 -0.63 -2.12 -5.77
CA LEU A 113 0.67 -2.66 -6.21
C LEU A 113 0.56 -4.14 -6.65
N PRO A 114 0.11 -5.09 -5.81
CA PRO A 114 -0.08 -6.48 -6.23
C PRO A 114 -1.13 -6.63 -7.33
N ILE A 115 -2.22 -5.86 -7.31
CA ILE A 115 -3.27 -5.89 -8.34
C ILE A 115 -2.69 -5.55 -9.72
N ARG A 116 -1.86 -4.51 -9.82
CA ARG A 116 -1.21 -4.09 -11.06
C ARG A 116 -0.11 -5.06 -11.51
N ARG A 117 0.66 -5.57 -10.56
CA ARG A 117 1.78 -6.46 -10.82
C ARG A 117 1.31 -7.83 -11.32
N LEU A 118 0.32 -8.42 -10.66
CA LEU A 118 -0.08 -9.81 -10.89
C LEU A 118 -1.05 -9.98 -12.07
N LYS A 119 -1.82 -8.95 -12.43
CA LYS A 119 -2.78 -8.98 -13.55
C LYS A 119 -3.70 -10.22 -13.50
N ILE A 120 -4.21 -10.53 -12.31
CA ILE A 120 -4.99 -11.74 -12.02
C ILE A 120 -6.21 -11.81 -12.96
N ALA A 121 -6.46 -12.95 -13.61
CA ALA A 121 -7.66 -13.17 -14.40
C ALA A 121 -8.88 -13.40 -13.51
N VAL A 122 -10.09 -13.09 -14.03
CA VAL A 122 -11.33 -13.34 -13.28
C VAL A 122 -11.45 -14.84 -12.94
N GLY A 123 -11.73 -15.13 -11.68
CA GLY A 123 -11.80 -16.50 -11.14
C GLY A 123 -10.48 -17.01 -10.55
N GLU A 124 -9.35 -16.41 -10.91
CA GLU A 124 -8.03 -16.81 -10.38
C GLU A 124 -7.71 -16.16 -9.03
N GLU A 125 -6.84 -16.84 -8.27
CA GLU A 125 -6.26 -16.37 -7.01
C GLU A 125 -4.74 -16.40 -7.09
N ARG A 126 -4.09 -15.44 -6.44
CA ARG A 126 -2.63 -15.37 -6.31
C ARG A 126 -2.25 -15.00 -4.90
N GLU A 127 -1.21 -15.67 -4.41
CA GLU A 127 -0.57 -15.36 -3.15
C GLU A 127 0.46 -14.25 -3.31
N VAL A 128 0.60 -13.44 -2.27
CA VAL A 128 1.52 -12.33 -2.16
C VAL A 128 2.16 -12.37 -0.78
N ARG A 129 3.49 -12.22 -0.73
CA ARG A 129 4.20 -11.94 0.51
C ARG A 129 4.63 -10.48 0.48
N ALA A 130 3.98 -9.65 1.29
CA ALA A 130 4.22 -8.22 1.37
C ALA A 130 5.16 -7.86 2.53
N ALA A 131 5.99 -6.84 2.33
CA ALA A 131 6.69 -6.16 3.42
C ALA A 131 5.70 -5.19 4.08
N TRP A 132 5.10 -5.62 5.17
CA TRP A 132 4.06 -4.90 5.89
C TRP A 132 4.66 -3.93 6.89
N LEU A 133 4.44 -2.63 6.65
CA LEU A 133 4.78 -1.60 7.62
C LEU A 133 3.67 -1.52 8.66
N GLU A 134 3.85 -2.25 9.75
CA GLU A 134 2.86 -2.37 10.83
C GLU A 134 2.62 -1.02 11.51
N PHE A 135 1.36 -0.61 11.60
CA PHE A 135 0.96 0.56 12.37
C PHE A 135 0.40 0.11 13.75
N PRO A 136 0.79 0.73 14.87
CA PRO A 136 1.53 1.98 15.03
C PRO A 136 3.03 1.80 15.33
N THR A 137 3.60 0.61 15.19
CA THR A 137 4.99 0.33 15.54
C THR A 137 5.96 0.89 14.50
N PHE A 138 5.53 0.99 13.25
CA PHE A 138 6.33 1.34 12.07
C PHE A 138 7.53 0.39 11.87
N ARG A 139 7.32 -0.89 12.17
CA ARG A 139 8.29 -1.96 11.88
C ARG A 139 7.84 -2.73 10.66
N PHE A 140 8.79 -3.16 9.85
CA PHE A 140 8.49 -4.05 8.73
C PHE A 140 8.43 -5.49 9.21
N GLU A 141 7.32 -6.16 8.90
CA GLU A 141 7.08 -7.58 9.12
C GLU A 141 6.58 -8.23 7.83
N PRO A 142 6.82 -9.53 7.60
CA PRO A 142 6.22 -10.22 6.48
C PRO A 142 4.72 -10.43 6.70
N LEU A 143 3.93 -10.19 5.67
CA LEU A 143 2.48 -10.47 5.70
C LEU A 143 2.10 -11.31 4.48
N GLU A 144 1.65 -12.53 4.74
CA GLU A 144 1.07 -13.39 3.72
C GLU A 144 -0.35 -12.90 3.39
N GLN A 145 -0.59 -12.69 2.10
CA GLN A 145 -1.84 -12.17 1.56
C GLN A 145 -2.26 -13.03 0.37
N SER A 146 -3.56 -13.06 0.07
CA SER A 146 -4.03 -13.55 -1.23
C SER A 146 -5.05 -12.59 -1.84
N TYR A 147 -5.06 -12.55 -3.18
CA TYR A 147 -6.00 -11.79 -3.98
C TYR A 147 -6.67 -12.72 -4.98
N ARG A 148 -7.98 -12.95 -4.81
CA ARG A 148 -8.81 -13.65 -5.80
C ARG A 148 -9.65 -12.65 -6.56
N ARG A 149 -9.50 -12.60 -7.89
CA ARG A 149 -10.31 -11.70 -8.70
C ARG A 149 -11.70 -12.27 -8.93
N LEU A 150 -12.72 -11.63 -8.39
CA LEU A 150 -14.12 -12.07 -8.47
C LEU A 150 -14.82 -11.54 -9.73
N SER A 151 -14.47 -10.31 -10.15
CA SER A 151 -15.01 -9.65 -11.35
C SER A 151 -13.98 -8.67 -11.92
N ARG A 152 -14.40 -7.86 -12.91
CA ARG A 152 -13.55 -6.83 -13.52
C ARG A 152 -12.91 -5.90 -12.50
N ASN A 153 -13.64 -5.54 -11.45
CA ASN A 153 -13.27 -4.50 -10.48
C ASN A 153 -13.42 -4.95 -9.02
N ARG A 154 -13.56 -6.26 -8.74
CA ARG A 154 -13.74 -6.79 -7.38
C ARG A 154 -12.77 -7.92 -7.10
N TYR A 155 -12.11 -7.82 -5.94
CA TYR A 155 -11.13 -8.79 -5.47
C TYR A 155 -11.45 -9.23 -4.06
N ARG A 156 -11.46 -10.54 -3.80
CA ARG A 156 -11.39 -11.06 -2.44
C ARG A 156 -9.96 -10.99 -1.96
N TYR A 157 -9.78 -10.25 -0.90
CA TYR A 157 -8.50 -10.08 -0.21
C TYR A 157 -8.52 -10.87 1.08
N ARG A 158 -7.43 -11.61 1.34
CA ARG A 158 -7.19 -12.31 2.59
C ARG A 158 -5.80 -12.00 3.11
N SER A 159 -5.64 -11.98 4.44
CA SER A 159 -4.34 -11.85 5.08
C SER A 159 -4.30 -12.56 6.44
N ALA A 160 -3.13 -12.58 7.08
CA ALA A 160 -2.91 -13.17 8.40
C ALA A 160 -3.41 -14.62 8.51
N GLY A 161 -3.11 -15.45 7.51
CA GLY A 161 -3.54 -16.85 7.49
C GLY A 161 -5.05 -17.02 7.38
N GLY A 162 -5.74 -16.08 6.71
CA GLY A 162 -7.20 -16.10 6.54
C GLY A 162 -7.99 -15.54 7.71
N LYS A 163 -7.33 -15.03 8.76
CA LYS A 163 -8.00 -14.37 9.90
C LYS A 163 -8.66 -13.06 9.51
N PHE A 164 -8.21 -12.47 8.42
CA PHE A 164 -8.81 -11.29 7.82
C PHE A 164 -9.21 -11.59 6.38
N GLU A 165 -10.46 -11.34 6.05
CA GLU A 165 -11.03 -11.47 4.70
C GLU A 165 -11.98 -10.31 4.41
N THR A 166 -11.90 -9.76 3.21
CA THR A 166 -12.83 -8.74 2.71
C THR A 166 -12.86 -8.71 1.19
N ASP A 167 -13.90 -8.13 0.61
CA ASP A 167 -13.98 -7.89 -0.83
C ASP A 167 -13.65 -6.43 -1.12
N LEU A 168 -12.55 -6.20 -1.84
CA LEU A 168 -12.15 -4.89 -2.33
C LEU A 168 -12.86 -4.57 -3.64
N GLU A 169 -13.43 -3.39 -3.76
CA GLU A 169 -13.83 -2.83 -5.05
C GLU A 169 -12.74 -1.84 -5.49
N VAL A 170 -12.36 -1.89 -6.78
CA VAL A 170 -11.27 -1.07 -7.30
C VAL A 170 -11.67 -0.38 -8.60
N ASP A 171 -11.01 0.73 -8.91
CA ASP A 171 -11.15 1.41 -10.19
C ASP A 171 -10.27 0.79 -11.30
N GLY A 172 -10.27 1.40 -12.50
CA GLY A 172 -9.48 0.94 -13.64
C GLY A 172 -7.96 1.06 -13.45
N ASP A 173 -7.50 1.86 -12.49
CA ASP A 173 -6.11 2.00 -12.12
C ASP A 173 -5.70 1.04 -10.98
N GLY A 174 -6.67 0.40 -10.32
CA GLY A 174 -6.45 -0.54 -9.22
C GLY A 174 -6.53 0.09 -7.83
N PHE A 175 -6.89 1.36 -7.73
CA PHE A 175 -7.15 1.99 -6.44
C PHE A 175 -8.45 1.46 -5.84
N PRO A 176 -8.49 1.09 -4.55
CA PRO A 176 -9.74 0.76 -3.88
C PRO A 176 -10.75 1.91 -3.97
N THR A 177 -11.95 1.62 -4.47
CA THR A 177 -13.11 2.51 -4.36
C THR A 177 -13.88 2.24 -3.09
N ARG A 178 -13.84 0.97 -2.63
CA ARG A 178 -14.42 0.53 -1.37
C ARG A 178 -13.56 -0.54 -0.72
N TYR A 179 -13.23 -0.33 0.53
CA TYR A 179 -12.61 -1.29 1.43
C TYR A 179 -13.51 -1.42 2.66
N PRO A 180 -14.43 -2.40 2.69
CA PRO A 180 -15.49 -2.49 3.69
C PRO A 180 -14.97 -2.40 5.12
N GLY A 181 -15.59 -1.54 5.92
CA GLY A 181 -15.23 -1.30 7.31
C GLY A 181 -14.01 -0.41 7.53
N PHE A 182 -13.23 -0.08 6.49
CA PHE A 182 -12.00 0.68 6.63
C PHE A 182 -11.96 1.97 5.82
N TRP A 183 -12.26 1.90 4.52
CA TRP A 183 -12.11 3.03 3.61
C TRP A 183 -13.17 3.07 2.53
N GLU A 184 -13.58 4.28 2.18
CA GLU A 184 -14.47 4.57 1.08
C GLU A 184 -13.95 5.79 0.31
N ARG A 185 -13.89 5.67 -1.02
CA ARG A 185 -13.49 6.78 -1.88
C ARG A 185 -14.50 7.91 -1.80
N VAL A 186 -14.01 9.13 -1.68
CA VAL A 186 -14.80 10.35 -1.77
C VAL A 186 -14.77 10.81 -3.23
N GLU A 187 -15.93 11.03 -3.83
CA GLU A 187 -16.07 11.55 -5.20
C GLU A 187 -15.96 13.08 -5.25
#